data_5df3b2dc552564d0511c4037354af4e6
#
_entry.id   5df3b2dc552564d0511c4037354af4e6
#
_cell.length_a   1.000
_cell.length_b   1.000
_cell.length_c   1.000
_cell.angle_alpha   90.00
_cell.angle_beta   90.00
_cell.angle_gamma   90.00
#
_symmetry.space_group_name_H-M   'P 1'
#
loop_
_entity.id
_entity.type
_entity.pdbx_description
1 polymer ?
#
loop_
_entity_poly.entity_id
_entity_poly.type
_entity_poly.pdbx_seq_one_letter_code
_entity_poly.pdbx_strand_id
1 'polypeptide(L)'
;VDYLPSPKDVDNVKGLEMDGETEAERKTSDEEPFSALAFKIMNDPYVGTLTFARIYSGTLNTGDSVQNTVKNKKERVGRMLLMHANSREDIKEACAGDIVAIAGLKAVTTGDTLCDPGKLIILERMEFPDPVIEIAVEPKTKHDHDKMSTALQRLAAEDPSFRISSDQESGQTVIKGMGELPLDIIVDRMKREFSVEANIGAPQVA
;
A
#
# COMPACT_ATOMS: atom_id res chain seq x y z
N VAL A 1 18.41 18.12 10.58
CA VAL A 1 19.51 17.47 9.85
C VAL A 1 20.53 16.94 10.84
N ASP A 2 20.97 17.76 11.80
CA ASP A 2 22.09 17.42 12.71
C ASP A 2 21.75 16.37 13.80
N TYR A 3 20.50 15.99 13.97
CA TYR A 3 20.03 15.10 15.04
C TYR A 3 19.47 13.77 14.57
N LEU A 4 19.29 13.59 13.27
CA LEU A 4 18.79 12.33 12.70
C LEU A 4 19.87 11.70 11.82
N PRO A 5 20.06 10.37 11.90
CA PRO A 5 21.03 9.68 11.07
C PRO A 5 20.64 9.78 9.58
N SER A 6 21.64 9.90 8.73
CA SER A 6 21.43 9.75 7.30
C SER A 6 21.24 8.27 6.94
N PRO A 7 20.73 7.94 5.75
CA PRO A 7 20.65 6.55 5.30
C PRO A 7 21.99 5.80 5.29
N LYS A 8 23.12 6.52 5.25
CA LYS A 8 24.47 5.93 5.29
C LYS A 8 25.00 5.71 6.72
N ASP A 9 24.36 6.32 7.71
CA ASP A 9 24.77 6.23 9.12
C ASP A 9 24.05 5.09 9.86
N VAL A 10 23.10 4.43 9.21
CA VAL A 10 22.37 3.28 9.75
C VAL A 10 22.87 1.97 9.16
N ASP A 11 22.60 0.88 9.86
CA ASP A 11 22.94 -0.46 9.40
C ASP A 11 22.30 -0.78 8.05
N ASN A 12 22.92 -1.69 7.32
CA ASN A 12 22.39 -2.21 6.07
C ASN A 12 20.99 -2.81 6.27
N VAL A 13 20.12 -2.70 5.26
CA VAL A 13 18.79 -3.28 5.37
C VAL A 13 18.88 -4.80 5.29
N LYS A 14 18.24 -5.47 6.24
CA LYS A 14 18.10 -6.91 6.29
C LYS A 14 16.83 -7.38 5.59
N GLY A 15 16.88 -8.59 5.09
CA GLY A 15 15.77 -9.25 4.45
C GLY A 15 16.01 -10.74 4.36
N LEU A 16 15.17 -11.42 3.59
CA LEU A 16 15.25 -12.84 3.34
C LEU A 16 15.36 -13.10 1.83
N GLU A 17 15.98 -14.19 1.46
CA GLU A 17 15.89 -14.71 0.10
C GLU A 17 14.47 -15.21 -0.18
N MET A 18 14.21 -15.62 -1.42
CA MET A 18 12.89 -16.11 -1.84
C MET A 18 12.47 -17.44 -1.20
N ASP A 19 13.39 -18.14 -0.55
CA ASP A 19 13.10 -19.32 0.28
C ASP A 19 12.42 -18.98 1.61
N GLY A 20 12.48 -17.70 2.03
CA GLY A 20 11.89 -17.20 3.26
C GLY A 20 12.66 -17.54 4.53
N GLU A 21 13.83 -18.17 4.43
CA GLU A 21 14.65 -18.65 5.56
C GLU A 21 16.07 -18.07 5.52
N THR A 22 16.67 -17.94 4.35
CA THR A 22 18.06 -17.46 4.21
C THR A 22 18.11 -15.95 4.38
N GLU A 23 18.90 -15.47 5.33
CA GLU A 23 19.12 -14.06 5.53
C GLU A 23 19.86 -13.43 4.34
N ALA A 24 19.38 -12.28 3.91
CA ALA A 24 19.96 -11.46 2.87
C ALA A 24 20.12 -10.02 3.37
N GLU A 25 21.08 -9.29 2.80
CA GLU A 25 21.37 -7.92 3.18
C GLU A 25 21.60 -7.06 1.95
N ARG A 26 21.26 -5.78 2.03
CA ARG A 26 21.57 -4.75 1.02
C ARG A 26 22.22 -3.55 1.68
N LYS A 27 23.30 -3.09 1.08
CA LYS A 27 23.95 -1.85 1.49
C LYS A 27 23.20 -0.65 0.97
N THR A 28 23.20 0.43 1.72
CA THR A 28 22.66 1.72 1.25
C THR A 28 23.63 2.35 0.26
N SER A 29 23.52 1.96 -1.00
CA SER A 29 24.34 2.44 -2.10
C SER A 29 23.56 2.40 -3.41
N ASP A 30 23.79 3.36 -4.27
CA ASP A 30 23.17 3.47 -5.61
C ASP A 30 23.68 2.39 -6.57
N GLU A 31 24.87 1.82 -6.30
CA GLU A 31 25.50 0.76 -7.09
C GLU A 31 24.97 -0.64 -6.77
N GLU A 32 24.26 -0.79 -5.66
CA GLU A 32 23.65 -2.06 -5.26
C GLU A 32 22.41 -2.38 -6.12
N PRO A 33 21.99 -3.64 -6.18
CA PRO A 33 20.71 -3.99 -6.80
C PRO A 33 19.54 -3.26 -6.11
N PHE A 34 18.60 -2.76 -6.90
CA PHE A 34 17.45 -2.03 -6.40
C PHE A 34 16.64 -2.85 -5.39
N SER A 35 16.32 -2.23 -4.26
CA SER A 35 15.32 -2.73 -3.30
C SER A 35 14.60 -1.58 -2.61
N ALA A 36 13.29 -1.73 -2.44
CA ALA A 36 12.42 -0.75 -1.80
C ALA A 36 11.26 -1.42 -1.06
N LEU A 37 10.77 -0.76 -0.04
CA LEU A 37 9.57 -1.16 0.69
C LEU A 37 8.43 -0.19 0.38
N ALA A 38 7.32 -0.73 -0.11
CA ALA A 38 6.07 0.00 -0.27
C ALA A 38 5.40 0.12 1.12
N PHE A 39 5.52 1.28 1.76
CA PHE A 39 5.07 1.45 3.15
C PHE A 39 3.70 2.14 3.28
N LYS A 40 3.20 2.74 2.21
CA LYS A 40 1.90 3.42 2.19
C LYS A 40 1.30 3.43 0.79
N ILE A 41 0.01 3.19 0.71
CA ILE A 41 -0.80 3.40 -0.50
C ILE A 41 -1.73 4.59 -0.26
N MET A 42 -1.91 5.43 -1.27
CA MET A 42 -2.83 6.56 -1.24
C MET A 42 -3.58 6.64 -2.57
N ASN A 43 -4.87 6.87 -2.52
CA ASN A 43 -5.66 7.16 -3.72
C ASN A 43 -5.77 8.67 -3.92
N ASP A 44 -5.16 9.15 -4.99
CA ASP A 44 -5.19 10.54 -5.38
C ASP A 44 -6.27 10.75 -6.46
N PRO A 45 -7.14 11.76 -6.32
CA PRO A 45 -8.25 11.98 -7.27
C PRO A 45 -7.77 12.34 -8.69
N TYR A 46 -6.54 12.82 -8.86
CA TYR A 46 -6.01 13.27 -10.15
C TYR A 46 -5.02 12.29 -10.78
N VAL A 47 -4.22 11.63 -9.97
CA VAL A 47 -3.15 10.71 -10.43
C VAL A 47 -3.57 9.25 -10.33
N GLY A 48 -4.56 8.96 -9.48
CA GLY A 48 -4.97 7.61 -9.14
C GLY A 48 -4.17 7.04 -7.97
N THR A 49 -3.92 5.74 -7.97
CA THR A 49 -3.21 5.10 -6.87
C THR A 49 -1.73 5.46 -6.89
N LEU A 50 -1.26 5.99 -5.78
CA LEU A 50 0.14 6.30 -5.48
C LEU A 50 0.68 5.31 -4.45
N THR A 51 1.80 4.69 -4.77
CA THR A 51 2.55 3.82 -3.86
C THR A 51 3.75 4.59 -3.32
N PHE A 52 3.76 4.87 -2.03
CA PHE A 52 4.92 5.47 -1.36
C PHE A 52 5.91 4.37 -1.04
N ALA A 53 7.12 4.52 -1.54
CA ALA A 53 8.19 3.56 -1.35
C ALA A 53 9.44 4.22 -0.78
N ARG A 54 10.08 3.56 0.20
CA ARG A 54 11.42 3.86 0.68
C ARG A 54 12.40 3.01 -0.11
N ILE A 55 13.33 3.65 -0.80
CA ILE A 55 14.43 2.99 -1.50
C ILE A 55 15.55 2.71 -0.50
N TYR A 56 15.91 1.44 -0.34
CA TYR A 56 16.97 1.02 0.57
C TYR A 56 18.30 0.81 -0.15
N SER A 57 18.27 0.39 -1.41
CA SER A 57 19.46 0.16 -2.23
C SER A 57 19.17 0.36 -3.70
N GLY A 58 20.21 0.67 -4.45
CA GLY A 58 20.15 0.86 -5.90
C GLY A 58 19.45 2.14 -6.32
N THR A 59 19.22 2.24 -7.61
CA THR A 59 18.51 3.34 -8.26
C THR A 59 17.26 2.83 -8.96
N LEU A 60 16.23 3.67 -9.03
CA LEU A 60 14.98 3.40 -9.71
C LEU A 60 14.73 4.49 -10.75
N ASN A 61 14.43 4.10 -11.98
CA ASN A 61 14.10 5.01 -13.05
C ASN A 61 12.65 4.86 -13.52
N THR A 62 12.08 5.94 -14.00
CA THR A 62 10.79 5.91 -14.67
C THR A 62 10.83 4.96 -15.86
N GLY A 63 9.90 4.01 -15.90
CA GLY A 63 9.81 2.99 -16.95
C GLY A 63 10.50 1.66 -16.60
N ASP A 64 11.26 1.59 -15.53
CA ASP A 64 11.90 0.36 -15.06
C ASP A 64 10.86 -0.73 -14.74
N SER A 65 11.31 -1.96 -14.85
CA SER A 65 10.55 -3.13 -14.41
C SER A 65 11.08 -3.59 -13.06
N VAL A 66 10.20 -3.70 -12.09
CA VAL A 66 10.51 -4.17 -10.74
C VAL A 66 9.74 -5.44 -10.42
N GLN A 67 10.27 -6.26 -9.54
CA GLN A 67 9.62 -7.45 -9.03
C GLN A 67 9.00 -7.16 -7.66
N ASN A 68 7.70 -7.38 -7.54
CA ASN A 68 7.03 -7.52 -6.24
C ASN A 68 7.29 -8.95 -5.75
N THR A 69 8.16 -9.13 -4.77
CA THR A 69 8.58 -10.45 -4.28
C THR A 69 7.53 -11.12 -3.42
N VAL A 70 6.70 -10.35 -2.72
CA VAL A 70 5.63 -10.87 -1.87
C VAL A 70 4.53 -11.53 -2.71
N LYS A 71 4.18 -10.93 -3.85
CA LYS A 71 3.13 -11.43 -4.75
C LYS A 71 3.65 -12.18 -5.97
N ASN A 72 4.98 -12.23 -6.10
CA ASN A 72 5.67 -12.80 -7.25
C ASN A 72 5.16 -12.24 -8.59
N LYS A 73 5.02 -10.93 -8.67
CA LYS A 73 4.54 -10.23 -9.88
C LYS A 73 5.51 -9.16 -10.34
N LYS A 74 5.72 -9.08 -11.65
CA LYS A 74 6.43 -7.96 -12.26
C LYS A 74 5.52 -6.76 -12.38
N GLU A 75 6.06 -5.60 -12.03
CA GLU A 75 5.40 -4.31 -12.14
C GLU A 75 6.27 -3.36 -12.97
N ARG A 76 5.63 -2.43 -13.65
CA ARG A 76 6.34 -1.39 -14.37
C ARG A 76 6.17 -0.05 -13.66
N VAL A 77 7.27 0.60 -13.38
CA VAL A 77 7.30 1.94 -12.80
C VAL A 77 6.73 2.94 -13.83
N GLY A 78 5.63 3.56 -13.47
CA GLY A 78 5.04 4.63 -14.28
C GLY A 78 5.72 5.96 -13.99
N ARG A 79 4.95 6.94 -13.50
CA ARG A 79 5.51 8.23 -13.04
C ARG A 79 6.05 8.07 -11.62
N MET A 80 7.15 8.76 -11.35
CA MET A 80 7.65 8.93 -9.98
C MET A 80 7.51 10.40 -9.57
N LEU A 81 7.08 10.61 -8.34
CA LEU A 81 6.81 11.92 -7.78
C LEU A 81 7.56 12.11 -6.47
N LEU A 82 8.20 13.25 -6.33
CA LEU A 82 8.66 13.75 -5.05
C LEU A 82 7.51 14.59 -4.44
N MET A 83 7.11 14.23 -3.23
CA MET A 83 5.98 14.85 -2.56
C MET A 83 6.44 15.84 -1.49
N HIS A 84 5.98 17.07 -1.59
CA HIS A 84 6.15 18.11 -0.58
C HIS A 84 4.76 18.59 -0.13
N ALA A 85 4.22 17.97 0.92
CA ALA A 85 2.83 18.16 1.32
C ALA A 85 1.86 17.91 0.15
N ASN A 86 1.17 18.93 -0.34
CA ASN A 86 0.27 18.83 -1.49
C ASN A 86 0.95 19.14 -2.84
N SER A 87 2.22 19.56 -2.81
CA SER A 87 2.98 19.82 -4.04
C SER A 87 3.60 18.52 -4.56
N ARG A 88 3.61 18.37 -5.87
CA ARG A 88 4.11 17.20 -6.57
C ARG A 88 5.13 17.63 -7.60
N GLU A 89 6.28 17.00 -7.56
CA GLU A 89 7.34 17.20 -8.54
C GLU A 89 7.63 15.88 -9.26
N ASP A 90 7.55 15.87 -10.58
CA ASP A 90 7.90 14.70 -11.38
C ASP A 90 9.42 14.51 -11.37
N ILE A 91 9.86 13.33 -11.01
CA ILE A 91 11.27 12.93 -11.03
C ILE A 91 11.47 11.76 -11.98
N LYS A 92 12.65 11.66 -12.57
CA LYS A 92 13.00 10.58 -13.51
C LYS A 92 13.77 9.46 -12.84
N GLU A 93 14.52 9.79 -11.80
CA GLU A 93 15.40 8.90 -11.07
C GLU A 93 15.24 9.13 -9.57
N ALA A 94 15.37 8.06 -8.81
CA ALA A 94 15.40 8.05 -7.35
C ALA A 94 16.47 7.10 -6.86
N CYS A 95 17.17 7.47 -5.80
CA CYS A 95 18.37 6.82 -5.28
C CYS A 95 18.16 6.15 -3.93
N ALA A 96 19.14 5.37 -3.50
CA ALA A 96 19.15 4.75 -2.18
C ALA A 96 19.01 5.80 -1.06
N GLY A 97 18.01 5.63 -0.21
CA GLY A 97 17.66 6.56 0.85
C GLY A 97 16.47 7.47 0.55
N ASP A 98 16.04 7.56 -0.70
CA ASP A 98 14.89 8.38 -1.08
C ASP A 98 13.56 7.76 -0.67
N ILE A 99 12.58 8.65 -0.47
CA ILE A 99 11.16 8.29 -0.35
C ILE A 99 10.44 8.91 -1.54
N VAL A 100 9.80 8.08 -2.34
CA VAL A 100 9.12 8.50 -3.57
C VAL A 100 7.71 7.97 -3.64
N ALA A 101 6.83 8.69 -4.33
CA ALA A 101 5.51 8.21 -4.69
C ALA A 101 5.54 7.70 -6.14
N ILE A 102 5.16 6.43 -6.33
CA ILE A 102 5.18 5.76 -7.63
C ILE A 102 3.73 5.58 -8.10
N ALA A 103 3.42 6.08 -9.28
CA ALA A 103 2.15 5.87 -9.96
C ALA A 103 2.26 4.72 -10.97
N GLY A 104 1.16 4.01 -11.18
CA GLY A 104 1.06 2.98 -12.21
C GLY A 104 1.33 1.55 -11.74
N LEU A 105 1.71 1.33 -10.50
CA LEU A 105 1.77 0.00 -9.90
C LEU A 105 0.35 -0.51 -9.63
N LYS A 106 0.04 -1.74 -10.07
CA LYS A 106 -1.34 -2.26 -10.06
C LYS A 106 -1.62 -3.25 -8.94
N ALA A 107 -0.62 -4.06 -8.58
CA ALA A 107 -0.79 -5.15 -7.65
C ALA A 107 -0.04 -4.94 -6.32
N VAL A 108 0.51 -3.75 -6.10
CA VAL A 108 1.27 -3.44 -4.88
C VAL A 108 0.33 -3.07 -3.74
N THR A 109 0.61 -3.60 -2.57
CA THR A 109 -0.06 -3.24 -1.31
C THR A 109 0.96 -2.80 -0.27
N THR A 110 0.49 -2.17 0.80
CA THR A 110 1.34 -1.75 1.92
C THR A 110 2.07 -2.95 2.52
N GLY A 111 3.38 -2.84 2.69
CA GLY A 111 4.26 -3.91 3.16
C GLY A 111 4.91 -4.77 2.07
N ASP A 112 4.57 -4.54 0.79
CA ASP A 112 5.20 -5.27 -0.30
C ASP A 112 6.63 -4.79 -0.56
N THR A 113 7.52 -5.72 -0.90
CA THR A 113 8.88 -5.44 -1.34
C THR A 113 8.95 -5.35 -2.85
N LEU A 114 9.57 -4.31 -3.34
CA LEU A 114 9.90 -4.10 -4.75
C LEU A 114 11.40 -4.20 -4.93
N CYS A 115 11.88 -5.00 -5.86
CA CYS A 115 13.31 -5.17 -6.09
C CYS A 115 13.65 -5.40 -7.56
N ASP A 116 14.96 -5.42 -7.84
CA ASP A 116 15.51 -5.82 -9.14
C ASP A 116 15.07 -7.26 -9.47
N PRO A 117 14.48 -7.52 -10.65
CA PRO A 117 14.08 -8.86 -11.06
C PRO A 117 15.23 -9.87 -11.12
N GLY A 118 16.48 -9.41 -11.28
CA GLY A 118 17.67 -10.25 -11.32
C GLY A 118 18.29 -10.55 -9.95
N LYS A 119 17.89 -9.83 -8.90
CA LYS A 119 18.44 -9.93 -7.54
C LYS A 119 17.32 -9.81 -6.52
N LEU A 120 16.59 -10.89 -6.32
CA LEU A 120 15.41 -10.93 -5.47
C LEU A 120 15.78 -10.83 -3.99
N ILE A 121 14.97 -10.12 -3.23
CA ILE A 121 15.02 -10.03 -1.77
C ILE A 121 13.60 -9.77 -1.25
N ILE A 122 13.30 -10.27 -0.06
CA ILE A 122 12.10 -9.93 0.71
C ILE A 122 12.58 -9.12 1.91
N LEU A 123 12.27 -7.83 1.93
CA LEU A 123 12.53 -6.98 3.08
C LEU A 123 11.60 -7.33 4.24
N GLU A 124 11.95 -6.90 5.44
CA GLU A 124 11.14 -7.14 6.63
C GLU A 124 9.69 -6.70 6.39
N ARG A 125 8.75 -7.60 6.67
CA ARG A 125 7.32 -7.32 6.51
C ARG A 125 6.81 -6.51 7.69
N MET A 126 5.99 -5.50 7.39
CA MET A 126 5.21 -4.84 8.41
C MET A 126 4.09 -5.78 8.87
N GLU A 127 4.01 -6.02 10.17
CA GLU A 127 2.92 -6.77 10.78
C GLU A 127 1.79 -5.82 11.13
N PHE A 128 0.59 -6.13 10.64
CA PHE A 128 -0.62 -5.37 10.94
C PHE A 128 -1.51 -6.19 11.86
N PRO A 129 -2.06 -5.58 12.92
CA PRO A 129 -2.96 -6.29 13.81
C PRO A 129 -4.24 -6.72 13.09
N ASP A 130 -4.79 -7.85 13.51
CA ASP A 130 -6.08 -8.31 12.99
C ASP A 130 -7.22 -7.40 13.48
N PRO A 131 -8.20 -7.12 12.62
CA PRO A 131 -9.36 -6.32 12.99
C PRO A 131 -10.16 -6.98 14.12
N VAL A 132 -10.66 -6.14 15.04
CA VAL A 132 -11.36 -6.60 16.26
C VAL A 132 -12.85 -6.29 16.27
N ILE A 133 -13.32 -5.41 15.39
CA ILE A 133 -14.74 -5.01 15.27
C ILE A 133 -15.19 -5.19 13.84
N GLU A 134 -16.45 -5.58 13.68
CA GLU A 134 -17.09 -5.70 12.37
C GLU A 134 -18.46 -5.03 12.35
N ILE A 135 -18.80 -4.43 11.21
CA ILE A 135 -20.11 -3.85 10.93
C ILE A 135 -20.58 -4.25 9.53
N ALA A 136 -21.88 -4.41 9.37
CA ALA A 136 -22.50 -4.61 8.08
C ALA A 136 -22.74 -3.26 7.40
N VAL A 137 -22.46 -3.19 6.09
CA VAL A 137 -22.64 -2.00 5.27
C VAL A 137 -23.51 -2.35 4.07
N GLU A 138 -24.61 -1.61 3.89
CA GLU A 138 -25.54 -1.82 2.80
C GLU A 138 -25.71 -0.52 2.00
N PRO A 139 -25.59 -0.56 0.67
CA PRO A 139 -25.82 0.62 -0.13
C PRO A 139 -27.29 1.05 -0.05
N LYS A 140 -27.56 2.35 0.02
CA LYS A 140 -28.94 2.85 0.05
C LYS A 140 -29.72 2.61 -1.24
N THR A 141 -29.02 2.52 -2.37
CA THR A 141 -29.61 2.26 -3.67
C THR A 141 -28.87 1.14 -4.41
N LYS A 142 -29.58 0.44 -5.31
CA LYS A 142 -28.96 -0.60 -6.15
C LYS A 142 -27.83 -0.05 -7.04
N HIS A 143 -27.94 1.20 -7.47
CA HIS A 143 -26.91 1.86 -8.28
C HIS A 143 -25.61 2.11 -7.50
N ASP A 144 -25.70 2.27 -6.20
CA ASP A 144 -24.52 2.51 -5.36
C ASP A 144 -23.75 1.25 -5.00
N HIS A 145 -24.28 0.05 -5.31
CA HIS A 145 -23.64 -1.22 -4.99
C HIS A 145 -22.22 -1.34 -5.59
N ASP A 146 -22.11 -1.10 -6.91
CA ASP A 146 -20.83 -1.20 -7.61
C ASP A 146 -19.86 -0.09 -7.18
N LYS A 147 -20.38 1.10 -6.93
CA LYS A 147 -19.60 2.22 -6.42
C LYS A 147 -19.09 1.94 -5.00
N MET A 148 -19.94 1.37 -4.14
CA MET A 148 -19.56 0.99 -2.78
C MET A 148 -18.46 -0.06 -2.80
N SER A 149 -18.60 -1.10 -3.62
CA SER A 149 -17.58 -2.14 -3.75
C SER A 149 -16.23 -1.55 -4.19
N THR A 150 -16.24 -0.67 -5.20
CA THR A 150 -15.04 0.01 -5.68
C THR A 150 -14.43 0.93 -4.62
N ALA A 151 -15.25 1.69 -3.89
CA ALA A 151 -14.80 2.58 -2.81
C ALA A 151 -14.14 1.78 -1.69
N LEU A 152 -14.80 0.73 -1.23
CA LEU A 152 -14.27 -0.13 -0.16
C LEU A 152 -12.95 -0.79 -0.55
N GLN A 153 -12.84 -1.31 -1.78
CA GLN A 153 -11.59 -1.90 -2.27
C GLN A 153 -10.43 -0.90 -2.29
N ARG A 154 -10.68 0.35 -2.70
CA ARG A 154 -9.65 1.40 -2.68
C ARG A 154 -9.25 1.76 -1.26
N LEU A 155 -10.21 1.88 -0.35
CA LEU A 155 -9.93 2.17 1.06
C LEU A 155 -9.18 1.03 1.75
N ALA A 156 -9.50 -0.23 1.43
CA ALA A 156 -8.78 -1.40 1.92
C ALA A 156 -7.34 -1.50 1.39
N ALA A 157 -7.08 -0.97 0.19
CA ALA A 157 -5.72 -0.89 -0.34
C ALA A 157 -4.86 0.14 0.41
N GLU A 158 -5.47 1.19 0.99
CA GLU A 158 -4.78 2.21 1.77
C GLU A 158 -4.50 1.76 3.21
N ASP A 159 -5.43 1.06 3.83
CA ASP A 159 -5.37 0.64 5.23
C ASP A 159 -5.32 -0.88 5.34
N PRO A 160 -4.15 -1.47 5.63
CA PRO A 160 -3.99 -2.92 5.75
C PRO A 160 -4.66 -3.52 7.00
N SER A 161 -5.08 -2.72 7.97
CA SER A 161 -5.88 -3.17 9.13
C SER A 161 -7.38 -3.22 8.83
N PHE A 162 -7.80 -2.65 7.71
CA PHE A 162 -9.17 -2.67 7.25
C PHE A 162 -9.41 -3.84 6.28
N ARG A 163 -10.43 -4.65 6.55
CA ARG A 163 -10.78 -5.81 5.73
C ARG A 163 -12.23 -5.77 5.30
N ILE A 164 -12.49 -6.33 4.14
CA ILE A 164 -13.83 -6.46 3.57
C ILE A 164 -14.12 -7.95 3.39
N SER A 165 -15.29 -8.37 3.78
CA SER A 165 -15.83 -9.70 3.52
C SER A 165 -17.28 -9.60 3.06
N SER A 166 -17.72 -10.58 2.27
CA SER A 166 -19.14 -10.75 1.96
C SER A 166 -19.62 -12.00 2.66
N ASP A 167 -20.66 -11.85 3.45
CA ASP A 167 -21.31 -12.98 4.05
C ASP A 167 -22.09 -13.74 2.97
N GLN A 168 -21.83 -15.03 2.82
CA GLN A 168 -22.43 -15.84 1.75
C GLN A 168 -23.89 -16.20 2.04
N GLU A 169 -24.32 -16.21 3.31
CA GLU A 169 -25.68 -16.58 3.68
C GLU A 169 -26.63 -15.38 3.64
N SER A 170 -26.20 -14.25 4.22
CA SER A 170 -27.01 -13.02 4.23
C SER A 170 -26.83 -12.15 2.99
N GLY A 171 -25.74 -12.34 2.22
CA GLY A 171 -25.35 -11.48 1.10
C GLY A 171 -24.86 -10.11 1.54
N GLN A 172 -24.68 -9.87 2.84
CA GLN A 172 -24.23 -8.59 3.38
C GLN A 172 -22.74 -8.35 3.11
N THR A 173 -22.39 -7.10 2.84
CA THR A 173 -20.99 -6.66 2.88
C THR A 173 -20.63 -6.30 4.31
N VAL A 174 -19.63 -6.98 4.85
CA VAL A 174 -19.10 -6.73 6.19
C VAL A 174 -17.74 -6.09 6.10
N ILE A 175 -17.55 -4.99 6.82
CA ILE A 175 -16.27 -4.32 6.96
C ILE A 175 -15.75 -4.53 8.38
N LYS A 176 -14.43 -4.79 8.47
CA LYS A 176 -13.76 -5.09 9.73
C LYS A 176 -12.62 -4.09 9.95
N GLY A 177 -12.46 -3.64 11.18
CA GLY A 177 -11.45 -2.64 11.54
C GLY A 177 -11.02 -2.73 13.00
N MET A 178 -10.09 -1.87 13.38
CA MET A 178 -9.49 -1.85 14.72
C MET A 178 -10.36 -1.21 15.79
N GLY A 179 -11.50 -0.61 15.42
CA GLY A 179 -12.40 0.04 16.35
C GLY A 179 -13.54 0.75 15.64
N GLU A 180 -14.50 1.28 16.41
CA GLU A 180 -15.66 2.00 15.87
C GLU A 180 -15.24 3.26 15.11
N LEU A 181 -14.37 4.08 15.69
CA LEU A 181 -13.91 5.32 15.07
C LEU A 181 -13.22 5.12 13.72
N PRO A 182 -12.26 4.20 13.53
CA PRO A 182 -11.72 3.86 12.21
C PRO A 182 -12.79 3.46 11.20
N LEU A 183 -13.78 2.66 11.58
CA LEU A 183 -14.87 2.25 10.69
C LEU A 183 -15.80 3.41 10.33
N ASP A 184 -16.12 4.28 11.27
CA ASP A 184 -16.89 5.50 11.02
C ASP A 184 -16.17 6.42 10.04
N ILE A 185 -14.85 6.56 10.16
CA ILE A 185 -14.03 7.33 9.21
C ILE A 185 -14.10 6.72 7.81
N ILE A 186 -14.03 5.39 7.67
CA ILE A 186 -14.17 4.71 6.37
C ILE A 186 -15.53 5.01 5.74
N VAL A 187 -16.61 4.94 6.51
CA VAL A 187 -17.96 5.23 6.03
C VAL A 187 -18.11 6.70 5.63
N ASP A 188 -17.57 7.62 6.42
CA ASP A 188 -17.55 9.04 6.10
C ASP A 188 -16.73 9.34 4.84
N ARG A 189 -15.57 8.68 4.66
CA ARG A 189 -14.78 8.78 3.43
C ARG A 189 -15.50 8.23 2.20
N MET A 190 -16.24 7.10 2.32
CA MET A 190 -17.08 6.61 1.23
C MET A 190 -18.06 7.68 0.76
N LYS A 191 -18.70 8.39 1.69
CA LYS A 191 -19.64 9.46 1.36
C LYS A 191 -18.95 10.66 0.73
N ARG A 192 -17.86 11.16 1.32
CA ARG A 192 -17.18 12.39 0.88
C ARG A 192 -16.36 12.23 -0.39
N GLU A 193 -15.62 11.12 -0.52
CA GLU A 193 -14.65 10.93 -1.59
C GLU A 193 -15.26 10.18 -2.79
N PHE A 194 -16.22 9.28 -2.54
CA PHE A 194 -16.80 8.42 -3.57
C PHE A 194 -18.29 8.69 -3.85
N SER A 195 -18.90 9.62 -3.10
CA SER A 195 -20.33 9.94 -3.21
C SER A 195 -21.24 8.70 -3.07
N VAL A 196 -20.90 7.83 -2.12
CA VAL A 196 -21.66 6.61 -1.80
C VAL A 196 -22.26 6.75 -0.41
N GLU A 197 -23.57 6.61 -0.30
CA GLU A 197 -24.27 6.54 0.98
C GLU A 197 -24.63 5.08 1.31
N ALA A 198 -24.33 4.68 2.53
CA ALA A 198 -24.61 3.34 3.04
C ALA A 198 -25.33 3.39 4.38
N ASN A 199 -26.16 2.38 4.62
CA ASN A 199 -26.71 2.08 5.93
C ASN A 199 -25.70 1.20 6.67
N ILE A 200 -25.57 1.46 7.98
CA ILE A 200 -24.66 0.73 8.86
C ILE A 200 -25.50 -0.03 9.88
N GLY A 201 -25.13 -1.27 10.14
CA GLY A 201 -25.81 -2.10 11.12
C GLY A 201 -24.88 -3.16 11.73
N ALA A 202 -25.38 -3.87 12.70
CA ALA A 202 -24.72 -5.08 13.18
C ALA A 202 -24.78 -6.17 12.10
N PRO A 203 -23.72 -6.97 11.90
CA PRO A 203 -23.78 -8.11 11.00
C PRO A 203 -24.89 -9.07 11.44
N GLN A 204 -25.62 -9.62 10.49
CA GLN A 204 -26.57 -10.68 10.80
C GLN A 204 -25.77 -11.95 11.13
N VAL A 205 -26.02 -12.49 12.30
CA VAL A 205 -25.49 -13.79 12.71
C VAL A 205 -26.47 -14.84 12.18
N ALA A 206 -25.97 -15.75 11.36
CA ALA A 206 -26.75 -16.89 10.88
C ALA A 206 -26.87 -17.96 11.96
#